data_744564221e8a05c21c4dc52a05420766
#
_entry.id   744564221e8a05c21c4dc52a05420766
#
_cell.length_a   1.000
_cell.length_b   1.000
_cell.length_c   1.000
_cell.angle_alpha   90.00
_cell.angle_beta   90.00
_cell.angle_gamma   90.00
#
_symmetry.space_group_name_H-M   'P 1'
#
loop_
_entity.id
_entity.type
_entity.pdbx_description
1 polymer ?
#
loop_
_entity_poly.entity_id
_entity_poly.type
_entity_poly.pdbx_seq_one_letter_code
_entity_poly.pdbx_strand_id
1 'polypeptide(L)'
;MEYNYAFLILLLPFLSFLVLGLVGMKMKRPVAALIGTILMGCVFAMSVYTAYEYFFAVGRDASTGMYPTVTVFNFTWLKFTELLTFNIGFRLSPISVLMLIVITTVSFMVHIYSFGYMAERDENYKVEEYEKGMQRFYAYLSLFTMSMLGLVVATNIFQMYLFWELVGVCSYLLIGFYYPKHAAVHASKKAFIVTRFADLFFLIGILFYSFYVGTFNYDLNAQPELNSALAGAAWVMPTALFLMFIGGAGKSAMFPLHIWLPDAMEGPTPVSALIHAATMVVAGVYQVASLFPIWVQYAPETLHYVAYIAAFTAFYAAAVACCQRDIKRGLAFSTISQIAYMLVALGVCFAVDNHHGGLGYMAGIFHLFTHAMFK
;
A
#
# COMPACT_ATOMS: atom_id res chain seq x y z
N MET A 1 -5.73 26.25 6.28
CA MET A 1 -6.74 25.41 6.97
C MET A 1 -5.98 24.33 7.71
N GLU A 2 -6.35 24.08 8.94
CA GLU A 2 -5.68 23.06 9.75
C GLU A 2 -6.42 21.73 9.55
N TYR A 3 -5.80 20.77 8.86
CA TYR A 3 -6.33 19.40 8.69
C TYR A 3 -6.24 18.58 9.99
N ASN A 4 -6.39 19.20 11.15
CA ASN A 4 -6.20 18.56 12.45
C ASN A 4 -7.09 17.34 12.68
N TYR A 5 -8.25 17.27 12.01
CA TYR A 5 -9.14 16.12 12.06
C TYR A 5 -8.60 14.91 11.29
N ALA A 6 -7.65 15.09 10.35
CA ALA A 6 -7.20 14.03 9.46
C ALA A 6 -6.48 12.89 10.20
N PHE A 7 -5.94 13.13 11.41
CA PHE A 7 -5.40 12.04 12.24
C PHE A 7 -6.46 11.00 12.61
N LEU A 8 -7.75 11.38 12.68
CA LEU A 8 -8.86 10.47 12.94
C LEU A 8 -9.03 9.43 11.82
N ILE A 9 -8.57 9.73 10.60
CA ILE A 9 -8.57 8.77 9.48
C ILE A 9 -7.74 7.53 9.81
N LEU A 10 -6.65 7.69 10.56
CA LEU A 10 -5.84 6.56 11.06
C LEU A 10 -6.36 6.00 12.38
N LEU A 11 -6.82 6.89 13.26
CA LEU A 11 -7.21 6.50 14.61
C LEU A 11 -8.49 5.65 14.62
N LEU A 12 -9.50 5.98 13.81
CA LEU A 12 -10.79 5.27 13.83
C LEU A 12 -10.67 3.79 13.41
N PRO A 13 -9.95 3.40 12.33
CA PRO A 13 -9.75 1.99 12.01
C PRO A 13 -8.93 1.27 13.08
N PHE A 14 -7.97 1.95 13.71
CA PHE A 14 -7.20 1.39 14.82
C PHE A 14 -8.07 1.14 16.05
N LEU A 15 -8.93 2.08 16.42
CA LEU A 15 -9.91 1.90 17.49
C LEU A 15 -10.89 0.77 17.15
N SER A 16 -11.35 0.68 15.91
CA SER A 16 -12.17 -0.43 15.44
C SER A 16 -11.47 -1.77 15.68
N PHE A 17 -10.20 -1.88 15.30
CA PHE A 17 -9.39 -3.07 15.55
C PHE A 17 -9.30 -3.41 17.05
N LEU A 18 -8.99 -2.42 17.90
CA LEU A 18 -8.86 -2.62 19.34
C LEU A 18 -10.19 -3.07 19.98
N VAL A 19 -11.29 -2.38 19.67
CA VAL A 19 -12.61 -2.71 20.22
C VAL A 19 -13.06 -4.09 19.76
N LEU A 20 -12.95 -4.39 18.47
CA LEU A 20 -13.37 -5.69 17.93
C LEU A 20 -12.41 -6.81 18.32
N GLY A 21 -11.13 -6.56 18.45
CA GLY A 21 -10.14 -7.54 18.86
C GLY A 21 -10.22 -7.91 20.34
N LEU A 22 -10.41 -6.93 21.22
CA LEU A 22 -10.44 -7.14 22.67
C LEU A 22 -11.83 -7.49 23.21
N VAL A 23 -12.85 -6.80 22.73
CA VAL A 23 -14.23 -6.91 23.26
C VAL A 23 -15.15 -7.64 22.28
N GLY A 24 -14.84 -7.65 21.01
CA GLY A 24 -15.67 -8.20 19.94
C GLY A 24 -16.07 -9.66 20.15
N MET A 25 -15.20 -10.47 20.75
CA MET A 25 -15.49 -11.88 21.05
C MET A 25 -16.66 -12.06 22.05
N LYS A 26 -17.01 -11.02 22.81
CA LYS A 26 -18.17 -11.01 23.73
C LYS A 26 -19.42 -10.40 23.07
N MET A 27 -19.28 -9.77 21.91
CA MET A 27 -20.37 -9.12 21.20
C MET A 27 -21.14 -10.11 20.30
N LYS A 28 -22.40 -9.77 19.99
CA LYS A 28 -23.15 -10.49 18.96
C LYS A 28 -22.54 -10.18 17.57
N ARG A 29 -22.49 -11.17 16.68
CA ARG A 29 -21.92 -11.05 15.32
C ARG A 29 -22.38 -9.80 14.55
N PRO A 30 -23.70 -9.52 14.41
CA PRO A 30 -24.15 -8.38 13.63
C PRO A 30 -23.74 -7.05 14.26
N VAL A 31 -23.60 -6.97 15.59
CA VAL A 31 -23.16 -5.75 16.28
C VAL A 31 -21.71 -5.45 15.98
N ALA A 32 -20.83 -6.46 16.02
CA ALA A 32 -19.42 -6.29 15.70
C ALA A 32 -19.22 -5.83 14.24
N ALA A 33 -19.94 -6.46 13.31
CA ALA A 33 -19.89 -6.06 11.90
C ALA A 33 -20.43 -4.64 11.66
N LEU A 34 -21.51 -4.28 12.35
CA LEU A 34 -22.10 -2.93 12.26
C LEU A 34 -21.12 -1.86 12.76
N ILE A 35 -20.47 -2.09 13.90
CA ILE A 35 -19.45 -1.18 14.45
C ILE A 35 -18.31 -0.98 13.46
N GLY A 36 -17.73 -2.09 12.94
CA GLY A 36 -16.65 -2.00 11.95
C GLY A 36 -17.05 -1.24 10.70
N THR A 37 -18.25 -1.52 10.18
CA THR A 37 -18.75 -0.87 8.96
C THR A 37 -19.05 0.62 9.18
N ILE A 38 -19.67 1.01 10.31
CA ILE A 38 -19.96 2.42 10.61
C ILE A 38 -18.66 3.21 10.77
N LEU A 39 -17.71 2.69 11.56
CA LEU A 39 -16.42 3.37 11.74
C LEU A 39 -15.69 3.53 10.41
N MET A 40 -15.71 2.51 9.56
CA MET A 40 -15.13 2.61 8.22
C MET A 40 -15.87 3.60 7.32
N GLY A 41 -17.18 3.70 7.43
CA GLY A 41 -18.00 4.72 6.75
C GLY A 41 -17.63 6.14 7.18
N CYS A 42 -17.38 6.37 8.47
CA CYS A 42 -16.87 7.66 8.96
C CYS A 42 -15.48 7.98 8.36
N VAL A 43 -14.58 7.01 8.31
CA VAL A 43 -13.25 7.18 7.69
C VAL A 43 -13.36 7.53 6.21
N PHE A 44 -14.24 6.85 5.49
CA PHE A 44 -14.52 7.15 4.08
C PHE A 44 -15.04 8.57 3.90
N ALA A 45 -16.04 8.98 4.68
CA ALA A 45 -16.60 10.34 4.61
C ALA A 45 -15.54 11.41 4.90
N MET A 46 -14.70 11.20 5.92
CA MET A 46 -13.60 12.12 6.25
C MET A 46 -12.55 12.17 5.14
N SER A 47 -12.22 11.04 4.51
CA SER A 47 -11.25 11.00 3.40
C SER A 47 -11.78 11.73 2.16
N VAL A 48 -13.07 11.59 1.84
CA VAL A 48 -13.72 12.33 0.75
C VAL A 48 -13.74 13.82 1.05
N TYR A 49 -14.05 14.21 2.28
CA TYR A 49 -14.03 15.62 2.71
C TYR A 49 -12.61 16.21 2.62
N THR A 50 -11.59 15.48 3.09
CA THR A 50 -10.19 15.88 2.97
C THR A 50 -9.77 16.09 1.52
N ALA A 51 -10.20 15.18 0.64
CA ALA A 51 -9.91 15.29 -0.79
C ALA A 51 -10.61 16.48 -1.44
N TYR A 52 -11.87 16.74 -1.08
CA TYR A 52 -12.58 17.92 -1.55
C TYR A 52 -11.88 19.21 -1.12
N GLU A 53 -11.52 19.34 0.16
CA GLU A 53 -10.77 20.50 0.65
C GLU A 53 -9.43 20.65 -0.07
N TYR A 54 -8.67 19.56 -0.21
CA TYR A 54 -7.33 19.60 -0.79
C TYR A 54 -7.35 19.99 -2.27
N PHE A 55 -8.22 19.40 -3.09
CA PHE A 55 -8.23 19.63 -4.53
C PHE A 55 -9.02 20.86 -4.96
N PHE A 56 -10.07 21.24 -4.24
CA PHE A 56 -10.99 22.29 -4.66
C PHE A 56 -10.95 23.55 -3.79
N ALA A 57 -10.76 23.43 -2.47
CA ALA A 57 -10.73 24.59 -1.58
C ALA A 57 -9.32 25.20 -1.47
N VAL A 58 -8.29 24.38 -1.29
CA VAL A 58 -6.89 24.84 -1.29
C VAL A 58 -6.40 24.99 -2.72
N GLY A 59 -6.64 23.98 -3.57
CA GLY A 59 -6.31 24.03 -4.97
C GLY A 59 -4.80 24.06 -5.25
N ARG A 60 -4.46 24.51 -6.47
CA ARG A 60 -3.06 24.66 -6.89
C ARG A 60 -2.49 25.97 -6.41
N ASP A 61 -1.24 25.99 -6.03
CA ASP A 61 -0.50 27.20 -5.73
C ASP A 61 -0.41 28.08 -7.01
N ALA A 62 -0.83 29.33 -6.91
CA ALA A 62 -0.86 30.25 -8.04
C ALA A 62 0.53 30.57 -8.61
N SER A 63 1.59 30.42 -7.80
CA SER A 63 2.97 30.69 -8.21
C SER A 63 3.64 29.52 -8.94
N THR A 64 3.38 28.29 -8.49
CA THR A 64 4.02 27.08 -9.01
C THR A 64 3.11 26.24 -9.93
N GLY A 65 1.80 26.48 -9.89
CA GLY A 65 0.79 25.67 -10.57
C GLY A 65 0.64 24.24 -10.02
N MET A 66 1.35 23.91 -8.93
CA MET A 66 1.35 22.58 -8.31
C MET A 66 0.48 22.56 -7.06
N TYR A 67 0.00 21.38 -6.69
CA TYR A 67 -0.67 21.19 -5.41
C TYR A 67 0.37 21.16 -4.28
N PRO A 68 0.17 21.89 -3.18
CA PRO A 68 1.12 21.94 -2.08
C PRO A 68 1.14 20.62 -1.31
N THR A 69 2.30 20.21 -0.84
CA THR A 69 2.41 19.14 0.14
C THR A 69 2.17 19.71 1.55
N VAL A 70 1.19 19.15 2.26
CA VAL A 70 0.80 19.61 3.60
C VAL A 70 1.16 18.54 4.63
N THR A 71 1.97 18.90 5.62
CA THR A 71 2.24 18.05 6.79
C THR A 71 1.30 18.46 7.92
N VAL A 72 0.37 17.56 8.28
CA VAL A 72 -0.65 17.82 9.31
C VAL A 72 -0.05 17.80 10.71
N PHE A 73 0.73 16.76 10.99
CA PHE A 73 1.55 16.69 12.18
C PHE A 73 2.82 15.88 11.89
N ASN A 74 3.86 16.11 12.66
CA ASN A 74 5.11 15.37 12.57
C ASN A 74 5.82 15.47 13.93
N PHE A 75 6.02 14.33 14.60
CA PHE A 75 6.72 14.30 15.87
C PHE A 75 7.87 13.31 15.83
N THR A 76 8.98 13.64 16.47
CA THR A 76 10.16 12.78 16.55
C THR A 76 9.92 11.70 17.60
N TRP A 77 9.91 10.43 17.15
CA TRP A 77 9.77 9.26 18.04
C TRP A 77 11.12 8.71 18.47
N LEU A 78 12.06 8.51 17.53
CA LEU A 78 13.39 7.97 17.81
C LEU A 78 14.45 8.90 17.21
N LYS A 79 15.55 9.08 17.97
CA LYS A 79 16.76 9.76 17.49
C LYS A 79 17.87 8.72 17.43
N PHE A 80 18.36 8.43 16.23
CA PHE A 80 19.51 7.54 16.04
C PHE A 80 20.83 8.29 16.15
N THR A 81 20.87 9.48 15.52
CA THR A 81 21.97 10.44 15.62
C THR A 81 21.37 11.84 15.68
N GLU A 82 22.21 12.89 15.83
CA GLU A 82 21.72 14.29 15.81
C GLU A 82 21.06 14.65 14.45
N LEU A 83 21.53 14.05 13.37
CA LEU A 83 21.01 14.27 12.01
C LEU A 83 19.92 13.26 11.62
N LEU A 84 20.08 11.98 12.00
CA LEU A 84 19.16 10.91 11.62
C LEU A 84 18.09 10.72 12.68
N THR A 85 16.95 11.32 12.47
CA THR A 85 15.77 11.22 13.35
C THR A 85 14.63 10.47 12.65
N PHE A 86 13.95 9.61 13.40
CA PHE A 86 12.74 8.96 12.95
C PHE A 86 11.51 9.71 13.46
N ASN A 87 10.76 10.23 12.53
CA ASN A 87 9.54 10.99 12.78
C ASN A 87 8.32 10.16 12.43
N ILE A 88 7.25 10.28 13.21
CA ILE A 88 5.93 9.78 12.86
C ILE A 88 5.04 10.99 12.59
N GLY A 89 4.41 10.97 11.42
CA GLY A 89 3.58 12.10 11.03
C GLY A 89 2.50 11.72 10.01
N PHE A 90 1.79 12.73 9.56
CA PHE A 90 0.72 12.62 8.57
C PHE A 90 0.95 13.66 7.47
N ARG A 91 1.21 13.18 6.25
CA ARG A 91 1.52 14.01 5.09
C ARG A 91 0.43 13.85 4.03
N LEU A 92 -0.06 14.96 3.53
CA LEU A 92 -0.96 15.05 2.38
C LEU A 92 -0.18 15.53 1.16
N SER A 93 -0.20 14.74 0.12
CA SER A 93 0.29 15.05 -1.23
C SER A 93 -0.78 14.66 -2.25
N PRO A 94 -0.71 15.11 -3.51
CA PRO A 94 -1.72 14.76 -4.51
C PRO A 94 -1.95 13.26 -4.62
N ILE A 95 -0.86 12.47 -4.64
CA ILE A 95 -0.93 11.02 -4.74
C ILE A 95 -1.46 10.38 -3.44
N SER A 96 -1.07 10.89 -2.26
CA SER A 96 -1.57 10.35 -0.99
C SER A 96 -3.06 10.61 -0.81
N VAL A 97 -3.55 11.80 -1.17
CA VAL A 97 -4.98 12.14 -1.10
C VAL A 97 -5.81 11.29 -2.08
N LEU A 98 -5.30 11.05 -3.30
CA LEU A 98 -5.93 10.14 -4.25
C LEU A 98 -6.03 8.72 -3.66
N MET A 99 -4.93 8.24 -3.07
CA MET A 99 -4.90 6.91 -2.45
C MET A 99 -5.80 6.80 -1.21
N LEU A 100 -5.96 7.87 -0.42
CA LEU A 100 -6.94 7.89 0.68
C LEU A 100 -8.36 7.59 0.16
N ILE A 101 -8.78 8.23 -0.94
CA ILE A 101 -10.09 7.97 -1.55
C ILE A 101 -10.19 6.51 -2.00
N VAL A 102 -9.19 6.03 -2.74
CA VAL A 102 -9.19 4.68 -3.29
C VAL A 102 -9.29 3.62 -2.19
N ILE A 103 -8.41 3.70 -1.19
CA ILE A 103 -8.33 2.72 -0.11
C ILE A 103 -9.63 2.73 0.71
N THR A 104 -10.11 3.92 1.09
CA THR A 104 -11.28 4.02 1.95
C THR A 104 -12.57 3.64 1.24
N THR A 105 -12.72 3.96 -0.05
CA THR A 105 -13.87 3.54 -0.87
C THR A 105 -13.93 2.02 -0.95
N VAL A 106 -12.86 1.39 -1.40
CA VAL A 106 -12.82 -0.08 -1.55
C VAL A 106 -12.98 -0.77 -0.20
N SER A 107 -12.30 -0.29 0.84
CA SER A 107 -12.41 -0.87 2.17
C SER A 107 -13.84 -0.75 2.73
N PHE A 108 -14.49 0.39 2.55
CA PHE A 108 -15.88 0.58 3.01
C PHE A 108 -16.84 -0.36 2.28
N MET A 109 -16.73 -0.49 0.95
CA MET A 109 -17.55 -1.42 0.17
C MET A 109 -17.30 -2.88 0.59
N VAL A 110 -16.06 -3.24 0.85
CA VAL A 110 -15.69 -4.58 1.35
C VAL A 110 -16.28 -4.83 2.75
N HIS A 111 -16.28 -3.85 3.65
CA HIS A 111 -16.95 -3.99 4.95
C HIS A 111 -18.47 -4.24 4.80
N ILE A 112 -19.14 -3.51 3.92
CA ILE A 112 -20.56 -3.72 3.64
C ILE A 112 -20.82 -5.13 3.06
N TYR A 113 -20.04 -5.51 2.04
CA TYR A 113 -20.17 -6.82 1.39
C TYR A 113 -19.91 -7.97 2.35
N SER A 114 -18.93 -7.82 3.22
CA SER A 114 -18.55 -8.83 4.21
C SER A 114 -19.66 -9.12 5.21
N PHE A 115 -20.60 -8.19 5.42
CA PHE A 115 -21.74 -8.40 6.33
C PHE A 115 -22.59 -9.60 5.88
N GLY A 116 -22.97 -9.64 4.60
CA GLY A 116 -23.70 -10.78 4.04
C GLY A 116 -22.83 -12.02 3.87
N TYR A 117 -21.61 -11.83 3.29
CA TYR A 117 -20.70 -12.93 2.98
C TYR A 117 -20.29 -13.75 4.22
N MET A 118 -20.01 -13.08 5.34
CA MET A 118 -19.61 -13.75 6.58
C MET A 118 -20.79 -14.25 7.42
N ALA A 119 -22.02 -13.80 7.12
CA ALA A 119 -23.24 -14.26 7.79
C ALA A 119 -23.72 -15.61 7.25
N GLU A 120 -23.44 -15.91 5.96
CA GLU A 120 -23.75 -17.20 5.38
C GLU A 120 -22.91 -18.28 6.08
N ARG A 121 -23.61 -19.28 6.62
CA ARG A 121 -22.96 -20.46 7.20
C ARG A 121 -22.32 -21.23 6.04
N ASP A 122 -20.99 -21.23 5.97
CA ASP A 122 -20.30 -22.20 5.14
C ASP A 122 -20.59 -23.60 5.70
N GLU A 123 -21.47 -24.35 5.05
CA GLU A 123 -21.90 -25.70 5.49
C GLU A 123 -20.74 -26.68 5.69
N ASN A 124 -19.59 -26.37 5.11
CA ASN A 124 -18.36 -27.14 5.25
C ASN A 124 -17.62 -26.90 6.58
N TYR A 125 -18.02 -25.88 7.37
CA TYR A 125 -17.37 -25.50 8.61
C TYR A 125 -18.31 -25.57 9.82
N LYS A 126 -18.69 -26.79 10.22
CA LYS A 126 -19.56 -27.07 11.39
C LYS A 126 -18.83 -26.98 12.74
N VAL A 127 -17.72 -26.25 12.85
CA VAL A 127 -16.95 -26.18 14.09
C VAL A 127 -17.38 -24.97 14.91
N GLU A 128 -17.68 -25.19 16.20
CA GLU A 128 -18.08 -24.14 17.17
C GLU A 128 -17.10 -22.95 17.23
N GLU A 129 -15.81 -23.16 16.96
CA GLU A 129 -14.79 -22.11 16.86
C GLU A 129 -15.05 -21.10 15.73
N TYR A 130 -15.78 -21.49 14.70
CA TYR A 130 -16.13 -20.63 13.57
C TYR A 130 -17.23 -19.62 13.89
N GLU A 131 -17.98 -19.86 14.94
CA GLU A 131 -19.05 -18.95 15.39
C GLU A 131 -18.55 -17.56 15.78
N LYS A 132 -17.28 -17.43 16.12
CA LYS A 132 -16.62 -16.17 16.50
C LYS A 132 -15.77 -15.56 15.36
N GLY A 133 -15.79 -16.15 14.17
CA GLY A 133 -14.95 -15.75 13.04
C GLY A 133 -15.25 -14.34 12.52
N MET A 134 -16.53 -13.93 12.50
CA MET A 134 -16.93 -12.63 11.97
C MET A 134 -16.33 -11.45 12.75
N GLN A 135 -16.29 -11.50 14.08
CA GLN A 135 -15.70 -10.45 14.91
C GLN A 135 -14.19 -10.31 14.65
N ARG A 136 -13.48 -11.45 14.61
CA ARG A 136 -12.07 -11.50 14.29
C ARG A 136 -11.77 -11.02 12.88
N PHE A 137 -12.64 -11.36 11.93
CA PHE A 137 -12.51 -10.91 10.54
C PHE A 137 -12.55 -9.40 10.42
N TYR A 138 -13.55 -8.74 11.03
CA TYR A 138 -13.68 -7.29 11.01
C TYR A 138 -12.54 -6.58 11.75
N ALA A 139 -12.03 -7.18 12.84
CA ALA A 139 -10.83 -6.66 13.51
C ALA A 139 -9.62 -6.65 12.57
N TYR A 140 -9.33 -7.78 11.91
CA TYR A 140 -8.20 -7.87 10.97
C TYR A 140 -8.38 -6.96 9.75
N LEU A 141 -9.60 -6.82 9.25
CA LEU A 141 -9.91 -5.96 8.13
C LEU A 141 -9.69 -4.49 8.47
N SER A 142 -10.09 -4.07 9.67
CA SER A 142 -9.86 -2.71 10.18
C SER A 142 -8.37 -2.42 10.37
N LEU A 143 -7.60 -3.37 10.94
CA LEU A 143 -6.16 -3.23 11.10
C LEU A 143 -5.44 -3.14 9.75
N PHE A 144 -5.86 -3.95 8.78
CA PHE A 144 -5.30 -3.92 7.43
C PHE A 144 -5.54 -2.56 6.75
N THR A 145 -6.75 -2.02 6.87
CA THR A 145 -7.07 -0.69 6.31
C THR A 145 -6.25 0.40 6.98
N MET A 146 -6.14 0.37 8.31
CA MET A 146 -5.30 1.31 9.07
C MET A 146 -3.84 1.26 8.61
N SER A 147 -3.31 0.06 8.39
CA SER A 147 -1.93 -0.14 7.95
C SER A 147 -1.68 0.47 6.56
N MET A 148 -2.62 0.29 5.64
CA MET A 148 -2.52 0.87 4.31
C MET A 148 -2.66 2.39 4.32
N LEU A 149 -3.58 2.93 5.11
CA LEU A 149 -3.71 4.38 5.28
C LEU A 149 -2.45 4.98 5.88
N GLY A 150 -1.87 4.35 6.92
CA GLY A 150 -0.63 4.79 7.53
C GLY A 150 0.57 4.78 6.59
N LEU A 151 0.62 3.79 5.67
CA LEU A 151 1.64 3.70 4.62
C LEU A 151 1.55 4.90 3.66
N VAL A 152 0.34 5.23 3.23
CA VAL A 152 0.09 6.26 2.21
C VAL A 152 0.31 7.67 2.74
N VAL A 153 0.05 7.92 4.01
CA VAL A 153 0.23 9.25 4.63
C VAL A 153 1.58 9.40 5.33
N ALA A 154 2.49 8.44 5.18
CA ALA A 154 3.81 8.47 5.79
C ALA A 154 4.58 9.73 5.40
N THR A 155 5.27 10.34 6.36
CA THR A 155 6.09 11.54 6.15
C THR A 155 7.50 11.21 5.68
N ASN A 156 7.95 9.98 5.89
CA ASN A 156 9.28 9.51 5.55
C ASN A 156 9.29 8.03 5.15
N ILE A 157 10.40 7.58 4.55
CA ILE A 157 10.54 6.22 4.01
C ILE A 157 10.51 5.17 5.13
N PHE A 158 11.05 5.48 6.31
CA PHE A 158 11.09 4.52 7.42
C PHE A 158 9.70 4.32 8.05
N GLN A 159 8.89 5.39 8.14
CA GLN A 159 7.48 5.28 8.54
C GLN A 159 6.69 4.46 7.51
N MET A 160 6.92 4.69 6.21
CA MET A 160 6.34 3.87 5.15
C MET A 160 6.69 2.39 5.35
N TYR A 161 7.95 2.07 5.65
CA TYR A 161 8.40 0.70 5.91
C TYR A 161 7.71 0.08 7.12
N LEU A 162 7.53 0.82 8.21
CA LEU A 162 6.83 0.32 9.41
C LEU A 162 5.40 -0.14 9.07
N PHE A 163 4.64 0.70 8.37
CA PHE A 163 3.29 0.34 7.95
C PHE A 163 3.28 -0.72 6.85
N TRP A 164 4.30 -0.76 6.00
CA TRP A 164 4.52 -1.80 5.01
C TRP A 164 4.64 -3.19 5.64
N GLU A 165 5.39 -3.29 6.72
CA GLU A 165 5.53 -4.49 7.51
C GLU A 165 4.20 -4.91 8.16
N LEU A 166 3.46 -3.94 8.68
CA LEU A 166 2.15 -4.20 9.29
C LEU A 166 1.12 -4.69 8.26
N VAL A 167 1.12 -4.15 7.04
CA VAL A 167 0.32 -4.67 5.92
C VAL A 167 0.65 -6.14 5.64
N GLY A 168 1.94 -6.51 5.68
CA GLY A 168 2.38 -7.89 5.51
C GLY A 168 1.83 -8.84 6.58
N VAL A 169 1.86 -8.43 7.84
CA VAL A 169 1.27 -9.20 8.96
C VAL A 169 -0.25 -9.32 8.81
N CYS A 170 -0.93 -8.23 8.49
CA CYS A 170 -2.39 -8.25 8.30
C CYS A 170 -2.80 -9.18 7.14
N SER A 171 -2.05 -9.15 6.03
CA SER A 171 -2.32 -10.04 4.90
C SER A 171 -2.13 -11.52 5.27
N TYR A 172 -1.10 -11.84 6.06
CA TYR A 172 -0.90 -13.18 6.60
C TYR A 172 -2.10 -13.67 7.41
N LEU A 173 -2.61 -12.84 8.33
CA LEU A 173 -3.76 -13.16 9.17
C LEU A 173 -5.06 -13.32 8.35
N LEU A 174 -5.23 -12.50 7.32
CA LEU A 174 -6.41 -12.50 6.48
C LEU A 174 -6.40 -13.64 5.45
N ILE A 175 -5.28 -13.95 4.80
CA ILE A 175 -5.15 -15.08 3.88
C ILE A 175 -5.31 -16.40 4.65
N GLY A 176 -4.69 -16.50 5.83
CA GLY A 176 -4.79 -17.65 6.72
C GLY A 176 -6.06 -17.67 7.58
N PHE A 177 -7.07 -16.84 7.25
CA PHE A 177 -8.29 -16.74 8.05
C PHE A 177 -8.98 -18.09 8.24
N TYR A 178 -9.02 -18.90 7.20
CA TYR A 178 -9.54 -20.27 7.23
C TYR A 178 -8.46 -21.27 7.70
N TYR A 179 -7.88 -21.03 8.88
CA TYR A 179 -6.79 -21.83 9.44
C TYR A 179 -7.03 -23.34 9.58
N PRO A 180 -8.28 -23.88 9.65
CA PRO A 180 -8.48 -25.33 9.57
C PRO A 180 -8.19 -25.92 8.20
N LYS A 181 -8.14 -25.09 7.12
CA LYS A 181 -7.76 -25.54 5.77
C LYS A 181 -6.25 -25.52 5.63
N HIS A 182 -5.62 -26.66 5.41
CA HIS A 182 -4.17 -26.75 5.15
C HIS A 182 -3.73 -25.86 3.97
N ALA A 183 -4.54 -25.76 2.91
CA ALA A 183 -4.26 -24.91 1.77
C ALA A 183 -4.15 -23.43 2.15
N ALA A 184 -5.06 -22.92 2.99
CA ALA A 184 -5.03 -21.54 3.45
C ALA A 184 -3.80 -21.23 4.35
N VAL A 185 -3.43 -22.18 5.22
CA VAL A 185 -2.23 -22.08 6.06
C VAL A 185 -0.96 -22.08 5.21
N HIS A 186 -0.88 -22.94 4.19
CA HIS A 186 0.25 -22.95 3.26
C HIS A 186 0.34 -21.66 2.46
N ALA A 187 -0.79 -21.18 1.94
CA ALA A 187 -0.87 -19.93 1.18
C ALA A 187 -0.42 -18.71 2.01
N SER A 188 -0.89 -18.62 3.26
CA SER A 188 -0.52 -17.50 4.15
C SER A 188 0.97 -17.51 4.50
N LYS A 189 1.52 -18.70 4.84
CA LYS A 189 2.96 -18.85 5.11
C LYS A 189 3.79 -18.48 3.89
N LYS A 190 3.42 -18.97 2.69
CA LYS A 190 4.11 -18.67 1.44
C LYS A 190 4.09 -17.17 1.15
N ALA A 191 2.92 -16.52 1.25
CA ALA A 191 2.77 -15.08 1.07
C ALA A 191 3.67 -14.31 2.04
N PHE A 192 3.67 -14.69 3.33
CA PHE A 192 4.47 -14.03 4.35
C PHE A 192 5.97 -14.19 4.09
N ILE A 193 6.46 -15.40 3.82
CA ILE A 193 7.89 -15.66 3.62
C ILE A 193 8.40 -14.93 2.38
N VAL A 194 7.69 -14.99 1.24
CA VAL A 194 8.11 -14.36 -0.01
C VAL A 194 8.16 -12.83 0.14
N THR A 195 7.11 -12.24 0.75
CA THR A 195 7.08 -10.79 0.94
C THR A 195 8.13 -10.34 1.95
N ARG A 196 8.37 -11.09 3.04
CA ARG A 196 9.42 -10.76 4.03
C ARG A 196 10.82 -10.83 3.47
N PHE A 197 11.09 -11.82 2.62
CA PHE A 197 12.34 -11.87 1.90
C PHE A 197 12.58 -10.60 1.05
N ALA A 198 11.57 -10.15 0.35
CA ALA A 198 11.63 -8.91 -0.41
C ALA A 198 11.76 -7.66 0.49
N ASP A 199 11.04 -7.64 1.61
CA ASP A 199 11.06 -6.53 2.58
C ASP A 199 12.44 -6.34 3.22
N LEU A 200 13.26 -7.41 3.34
CA LEU A 200 14.65 -7.31 3.76
C LEU A 200 15.48 -6.42 2.82
N PHE A 201 15.31 -6.58 1.51
CA PHE A 201 15.98 -5.70 0.53
C PHE A 201 15.48 -4.26 0.62
N PHE A 202 14.18 -4.07 0.88
CA PHE A 202 13.65 -2.73 1.13
C PHE A 202 14.33 -2.07 2.32
N LEU A 203 14.46 -2.78 3.45
CA LEU A 203 15.15 -2.26 4.63
C LEU A 203 16.61 -1.92 4.35
N ILE A 204 17.34 -2.81 3.67
CA ILE A 204 18.73 -2.57 3.31
C ILE A 204 18.81 -1.32 2.41
N GLY A 205 17.91 -1.17 1.43
CA GLY A 205 17.84 0.02 0.59
C GLY A 205 17.60 1.30 1.39
N ILE A 206 16.69 1.27 2.38
CA ILE A 206 16.44 2.41 3.28
C ILE A 206 17.70 2.76 4.09
N LEU A 207 18.43 1.76 4.59
CA LEU A 207 19.65 1.99 5.36
C LEU A 207 20.76 2.60 4.48
N PHE A 208 20.96 2.09 3.24
CA PHE A 208 21.87 2.71 2.28
C PHE A 208 21.49 4.17 1.99
N TYR A 209 20.22 4.40 1.69
CA TYR A 209 19.69 5.73 1.47
C TYR A 209 19.95 6.66 2.66
N SER A 210 19.50 6.27 3.84
CA SER A 210 19.58 7.12 5.03
C SER A 210 21.01 7.39 5.51
N PHE A 211 21.92 6.41 5.33
CA PHE A 211 23.33 6.58 5.67
C PHE A 211 24.01 7.65 4.82
N TYR A 212 23.71 7.68 3.52
CA TYR A 212 24.33 8.63 2.59
C TYR A 212 23.63 9.98 2.56
N VAL A 213 22.30 9.98 2.78
CA VAL A 213 21.48 11.19 2.70
C VAL A 213 21.39 11.90 4.06
N GLY A 214 21.62 11.18 5.17
CA GLY A 214 21.50 11.71 6.53
C GLY A 214 20.06 11.92 6.99
N THR A 215 19.05 11.51 6.19
CA THR A 215 17.63 11.65 6.53
C THR A 215 16.80 10.52 5.93
N PHE A 216 15.62 10.26 6.53
CA PHE A 216 14.61 9.37 5.97
C PHE A 216 13.57 10.11 5.10
N ASN A 217 13.65 11.42 4.95
CA ASN A 217 12.64 12.21 4.25
C ASN A 217 12.66 11.98 2.74
N TYR A 218 11.51 12.21 2.09
CA TYR A 218 11.36 12.12 0.64
C TYR A 218 11.94 13.32 -0.13
N ASP A 219 12.07 14.46 0.51
CA ASP A 219 12.45 15.71 -0.12
C ASP A 219 13.94 15.97 0.06
N LEU A 220 14.69 15.74 -1.01
CA LEU A 220 16.13 15.96 -1.07
C LEU A 220 16.49 17.40 -1.42
N ASN A 221 15.54 18.16 -2.02
CA ASN A 221 15.82 19.53 -2.46
C ASN A 221 15.98 20.51 -1.29
N ALA A 222 15.49 20.13 -0.11
CA ALA A 222 15.63 20.95 1.11
C ALA A 222 17.03 20.86 1.76
N GLN A 223 17.93 20.01 1.25
CA GLN A 223 19.27 19.79 1.82
C GLN A 223 20.37 19.88 0.76
N PRO A 224 20.84 21.08 0.41
CA PRO A 224 21.89 21.27 -0.63
C PRO A 224 23.24 20.63 -0.27
N GLU A 225 23.55 20.43 1.01
CA GLU A 225 24.78 19.75 1.46
C GLU A 225 24.85 18.28 1.04
N LEU A 226 23.70 17.69 0.75
CA LEU A 226 23.57 16.31 0.33
C LEU A 226 24.15 16.04 -1.07
N ASN A 227 24.01 16.99 -1.99
CA ASN A 227 24.51 16.87 -3.35
C ASN A 227 26.05 16.70 -3.40
N SER A 228 26.76 17.27 -2.43
CA SER A 228 28.22 17.16 -2.34
C SER A 228 28.69 15.81 -1.79
N ALA A 229 27.96 15.24 -0.84
CA ALA A 229 28.25 13.90 -0.27
C ALA A 229 27.98 12.77 -1.28
N LEU A 230 26.95 12.94 -2.14
CA LEU A 230 26.60 11.98 -3.19
C LEU A 230 27.53 12.02 -4.40
N ALA A 231 28.20 13.14 -4.65
CA ALA A 231 29.09 13.33 -5.80
C ALA A 231 30.27 12.33 -5.82
N GLY A 232 30.71 11.85 -4.65
CA GLY A 232 31.79 10.85 -4.51
C GLY A 232 31.34 9.38 -4.62
N ALA A 233 30.06 9.08 -4.57
CA ALA A 233 29.51 7.72 -4.47
C ALA A 233 28.26 7.52 -5.37
N ALA A 234 28.40 7.84 -6.65
CA ALA A 234 27.30 7.83 -7.63
C ALA A 234 26.51 6.50 -7.73
N TRP A 235 27.11 5.37 -7.36
CA TRP A 235 26.48 4.05 -7.40
C TRP A 235 25.48 3.80 -6.23
N VAL A 236 25.58 4.57 -5.16
CA VAL A 236 24.83 4.28 -3.91
C VAL A 236 23.33 4.53 -4.08
N MET A 237 22.95 5.67 -4.64
CA MET A 237 21.51 5.99 -4.82
C MET A 237 20.81 5.04 -5.80
N PRO A 238 21.37 4.73 -6.99
CA PRO A 238 20.82 3.71 -7.87
C PRO A 238 20.65 2.36 -7.17
N THR A 239 21.65 1.94 -6.40
CA THR A 239 21.59 0.67 -5.65
C THR A 239 20.54 0.71 -4.54
N ALA A 240 20.49 1.78 -3.75
CA ALA A 240 19.50 1.94 -2.69
C ALA A 240 18.07 1.90 -3.24
N LEU A 241 17.79 2.64 -4.29
CA LEU A 241 16.48 2.69 -4.93
C LEU A 241 16.11 1.34 -5.56
N PHE A 242 17.05 0.64 -6.19
CA PHE A 242 16.79 -0.69 -6.75
C PHE A 242 16.48 -1.72 -5.66
N LEU A 243 17.22 -1.70 -4.54
CA LEU A 243 16.94 -2.55 -3.39
C LEU A 243 15.55 -2.25 -2.79
N MET A 244 15.18 -0.97 -2.69
CA MET A 244 13.83 -0.59 -2.29
C MET A 244 12.78 -1.11 -3.26
N PHE A 245 13.05 -1.05 -4.57
CA PHE A 245 12.15 -1.60 -5.59
C PHE A 245 11.96 -3.11 -5.45
N ILE A 246 12.99 -3.88 -5.07
CA ILE A 246 12.83 -5.33 -4.81
C ILE A 246 11.75 -5.57 -3.74
N GLY A 247 11.73 -4.77 -2.66
CA GLY A 247 10.65 -4.79 -1.68
C GLY A 247 9.28 -4.50 -2.30
N GLY A 248 9.21 -3.45 -3.13
CA GLY A 248 8.04 -3.12 -3.93
C GLY A 248 7.60 -4.25 -4.85
N ALA A 249 8.55 -4.88 -5.55
CA ALA A 249 8.32 -6.02 -6.43
C ALA A 249 7.73 -7.23 -5.69
N GLY A 250 8.16 -7.48 -4.45
CA GLY A 250 7.60 -8.54 -3.61
C GLY A 250 6.14 -8.32 -3.27
N LYS A 251 5.75 -7.13 -2.82
CA LYS A 251 4.35 -6.78 -2.52
C LYS A 251 3.49 -6.71 -3.79
N SER A 252 4.03 -6.16 -4.86
CA SER A 252 3.35 -6.06 -6.17
C SER A 252 3.37 -7.36 -6.98
N ALA A 253 3.92 -8.43 -6.41
CA ALA A 253 4.00 -9.74 -7.04
C ALA A 253 4.64 -9.72 -8.44
N MET A 254 5.75 -8.98 -8.60
CA MET A 254 6.54 -8.98 -9.83
C MET A 254 7.33 -10.28 -9.97
N PHE A 255 7.58 -10.71 -11.20
CA PHE A 255 8.44 -11.85 -11.45
C PHE A 255 9.88 -11.60 -10.90
N PRO A 256 10.49 -12.58 -10.22
CA PRO A 256 10.03 -13.93 -9.89
C PRO A 256 9.23 -14.05 -8.58
N LEU A 257 8.99 -12.97 -7.84
CA LEU A 257 8.36 -12.94 -6.51
C LEU A 257 6.83 -13.03 -6.55
N HIS A 258 6.23 -13.35 -7.70
CA HIS A 258 4.77 -13.37 -7.93
C HIS A 258 4.06 -14.60 -7.36
N ILE A 259 4.80 -15.64 -6.99
CA ILE A 259 4.30 -17.00 -6.69
C ILE A 259 3.33 -17.08 -5.51
N TRP A 260 3.25 -16.07 -4.67
CA TRP A 260 2.37 -16.02 -3.50
C TRP A 260 0.95 -15.53 -3.82
N LEU A 261 0.80 -14.65 -4.82
CA LEU A 261 -0.45 -13.94 -5.06
C LEU A 261 -1.58 -14.84 -5.57
N PRO A 262 -1.36 -15.80 -6.51
CA PRO A 262 -2.39 -16.75 -6.92
C PRO A 262 -2.85 -17.68 -5.78
N ASP A 263 -1.94 -18.06 -4.87
CA ASP A 263 -2.26 -18.92 -3.74
C ASP A 263 -3.00 -18.16 -2.64
N ALA A 264 -2.81 -16.83 -2.54
CA ALA A 264 -3.53 -15.97 -1.61
C ALA A 264 -5.07 -15.98 -1.83
N MET A 265 -5.54 -16.51 -2.97
CA MET A 265 -6.95 -16.74 -3.29
C MET A 265 -7.65 -17.78 -2.40
N GLU A 266 -6.92 -18.55 -1.61
CA GLU A 266 -7.47 -19.47 -0.60
C GLU A 266 -8.14 -18.73 0.58
N GLY A 267 -7.83 -17.45 0.76
CA GLY A 267 -8.50 -16.59 1.74
C GLY A 267 -9.95 -16.23 1.35
N PRO A 268 -10.69 -15.61 2.28
CA PRO A 268 -12.06 -15.11 2.03
C PRO A 268 -12.11 -14.16 0.83
N THR A 269 -13.17 -14.24 0.02
CA THR A 269 -13.31 -13.41 -1.18
C THR A 269 -13.22 -11.90 -0.91
N PRO A 270 -13.82 -11.35 0.16
CA PRO A 270 -13.66 -9.92 0.49
C PRO A 270 -12.20 -9.52 0.73
N VAL A 271 -11.41 -10.41 1.32
CA VAL A 271 -9.96 -10.20 1.53
C VAL A 271 -9.22 -10.17 0.21
N SER A 272 -9.51 -11.13 -0.68
CA SER A 272 -8.91 -11.15 -2.01
C SER A 272 -9.23 -9.86 -2.78
N ALA A 273 -10.49 -9.38 -2.73
CA ALA A 273 -10.89 -8.13 -3.35
C ALA A 273 -10.06 -6.95 -2.82
N LEU A 274 -9.90 -6.84 -1.50
CA LEU A 274 -9.15 -5.74 -0.89
C LEU A 274 -7.66 -5.78 -1.22
N ILE A 275 -7.01 -6.96 -1.10
CA ILE A 275 -5.58 -7.13 -1.37
C ILE A 275 -5.23 -6.80 -2.83
N HIS A 276 -6.07 -7.24 -3.79
CA HIS A 276 -5.77 -7.18 -5.22
C HIS A 276 -6.16 -5.87 -5.89
N ALA A 277 -7.17 -5.16 -5.36
CA ALA A 277 -7.69 -3.96 -6.03
C ALA A 277 -6.92 -2.68 -5.64
N ALA A 278 -6.87 -2.36 -4.35
CA ALA A 278 -6.57 -1.00 -3.92
C ALA A 278 -5.45 -0.91 -2.87
N THR A 279 -4.93 -2.05 -2.38
CA THR A 279 -4.12 -1.99 -1.16
C THR A 279 -2.73 -2.65 -1.34
N MET A 280 -2.55 -3.89 -0.90
CA MET A 280 -1.22 -4.48 -0.75
C MET A 280 -0.39 -4.50 -2.03
N VAL A 281 -0.98 -4.93 -3.16
CA VAL A 281 -0.25 -5.04 -4.43
C VAL A 281 0.06 -3.69 -5.07
N VAL A 282 -0.72 -2.67 -4.76
CA VAL A 282 -0.53 -1.29 -5.22
C VAL A 282 0.58 -0.58 -4.42
N ALA A 283 0.94 -1.08 -3.24
CA ALA A 283 1.96 -0.46 -2.39
C ALA A 283 3.31 -0.29 -3.10
N GLY A 284 3.74 -1.25 -3.93
CA GLY A 284 4.98 -1.11 -4.70
C GLY A 284 4.90 -0.06 -5.79
N VAL A 285 3.75 0.07 -6.47
CA VAL A 285 3.52 1.18 -7.42
C VAL A 285 3.54 2.52 -6.70
N TYR A 286 2.87 2.61 -5.55
CA TYR A 286 2.85 3.81 -4.70
C TYR A 286 4.25 4.19 -4.22
N GLN A 287 5.07 3.21 -3.81
CA GLN A 287 6.46 3.43 -3.40
C GLN A 287 7.29 4.06 -4.54
N VAL A 288 7.26 3.47 -5.73
CA VAL A 288 8.00 3.99 -6.89
C VAL A 288 7.49 5.38 -7.26
N ALA A 289 6.16 5.58 -7.27
CA ALA A 289 5.56 6.88 -7.59
C ALA A 289 5.87 7.96 -6.54
N SER A 290 5.91 7.62 -5.25
CA SER A 290 6.25 8.57 -4.18
C SER A 290 7.71 8.98 -4.20
N LEU A 291 8.61 8.07 -4.60
CA LEU A 291 10.04 8.31 -4.73
C LEU A 291 10.43 8.75 -6.16
N PHE A 292 9.45 8.97 -7.05
CA PHE A 292 9.68 9.24 -8.46
C PHE A 292 10.62 10.43 -8.74
N PRO A 293 10.52 11.57 -8.04
CA PRO A 293 11.46 12.67 -8.21
C PRO A 293 12.91 12.26 -7.93
N ILE A 294 13.13 11.42 -6.91
CA ILE A 294 14.45 10.90 -6.54
C ILE A 294 14.97 9.94 -7.62
N TRP A 295 14.09 9.08 -8.17
CA TRP A 295 14.44 8.18 -9.26
C TRP A 295 14.92 8.93 -10.49
N VAL A 296 14.17 9.93 -10.94
CA VAL A 296 14.49 10.72 -12.14
C VAL A 296 15.79 11.50 -11.95
N GLN A 297 16.03 12.03 -10.76
CA GLN A 297 17.19 12.87 -10.49
C GLN A 297 18.48 12.06 -10.31
N TYR A 298 18.43 10.90 -9.63
CA TYR A 298 19.64 10.18 -9.20
C TYR A 298 19.82 8.80 -9.83
N ALA A 299 18.78 8.21 -10.39
CA ALA A 299 18.83 6.85 -10.90
C ALA A 299 17.94 6.60 -12.13
N PRO A 300 17.96 7.47 -13.16
CA PRO A 300 17.08 7.33 -14.33
C PRO A 300 17.31 6.03 -15.09
N GLU A 301 18.57 5.59 -15.22
CA GLU A 301 18.90 4.33 -15.88
C GLU A 301 18.37 3.11 -15.11
N THR A 302 18.44 3.16 -13.77
CA THR A 302 17.92 2.09 -12.93
C THR A 302 16.41 1.98 -13.03
N LEU A 303 15.71 3.09 -13.25
CA LEU A 303 14.27 3.11 -13.47
C LEU A 303 13.89 2.34 -14.77
N HIS A 304 14.74 2.33 -15.80
CA HIS A 304 14.52 1.50 -16.97
C HIS A 304 14.57 -0.01 -16.66
N TYR A 305 15.42 -0.46 -15.73
CA TYR A 305 15.39 -1.88 -15.30
C TYR A 305 14.06 -2.24 -14.64
N VAL A 306 13.46 -1.30 -13.88
CA VAL A 306 12.11 -1.47 -13.35
C VAL A 306 11.11 -1.68 -14.50
N ALA A 307 11.19 -0.88 -15.58
CA ALA A 307 10.34 -1.04 -16.75
C ALA A 307 10.52 -2.40 -17.44
N TYR A 308 11.74 -2.89 -17.61
CA TYR A 308 12.00 -4.20 -18.24
C TYR A 308 11.43 -5.35 -17.41
N ILE A 309 11.67 -5.36 -16.10
CA ILE A 309 11.14 -6.38 -15.19
C ILE A 309 9.60 -6.34 -15.21
N ALA A 310 9.03 -5.16 -15.18
CA ALA A 310 7.59 -4.96 -15.22
C ALA A 310 6.98 -5.38 -16.56
N ALA A 311 7.59 -5.04 -17.71
CA ALA A 311 7.12 -5.44 -19.03
C ALA A 311 7.12 -6.96 -19.22
N PHE A 312 8.20 -7.62 -18.80
CA PHE A 312 8.25 -9.07 -18.79
C PHE A 312 7.17 -9.68 -17.91
N THR A 313 6.99 -9.14 -16.70
CA THR A 313 5.95 -9.60 -15.75
C THR A 313 4.56 -9.42 -16.32
N ALA A 314 4.28 -8.28 -16.96
CA ALA A 314 2.98 -7.97 -17.56
C ALA A 314 2.60 -9.01 -18.62
N PHE A 315 3.53 -9.30 -19.53
CA PHE A 315 3.33 -10.30 -20.58
C PHE A 315 3.19 -11.71 -20.03
N TYR A 316 4.13 -12.12 -19.17
CA TYR A 316 4.12 -13.44 -18.54
C TYR A 316 2.81 -13.70 -17.78
N ALA A 317 2.42 -12.76 -16.91
CA ALA A 317 1.22 -12.93 -16.11
C ALA A 317 -0.07 -12.94 -16.95
N ALA A 318 -0.15 -12.15 -18.02
CA ALA A 318 -1.29 -12.17 -18.95
C ALA A 318 -1.41 -13.53 -19.66
N ALA A 319 -0.29 -14.07 -20.15
CA ALA A 319 -0.27 -15.39 -20.79
C ALA A 319 -0.71 -16.51 -19.82
N VAL A 320 -0.21 -16.48 -18.57
CA VAL A 320 -0.59 -17.46 -17.55
C VAL A 320 -2.06 -17.30 -17.14
N ALA A 321 -2.59 -16.07 -17.08
CA ALA A 321 -4.00 -15.82 -16.77
C ALA A 321 -4.94 -16.55 -17.73
N CYS A 322 -4.62 -16.56 -19.03
CA CYS A 322 -5.40 -17.26 -20.05
C CYS A 322 -5.45 -18.78 -19.87
N CYS A 323 -4.47 -19.34 -19.15
CA CYS A 323 -4.38 -20.80 -18.92
C CYS A 323 -5.03 -21.25 -17.59
N GLN A 324 -5.51 -20.32 -16.76
CA GLN A 324 -6.11 -20.66 -15.47
C GLN A 324 -7.53 -21.22 -15.63
N ARG A 325 -7.80 -22.30 -14.88
CA ARG A 325 -9.15 -22.91 -14.81
C ARG A 325 -10.01 -22.30 -13.70
N ASP A 326 -9.38 -21.73 -12.68
CA ASP A 326 -10.06 -21.07 -11.56
C ASP A 326 -10.15 -19.58 -11.83
N ILE A 327 -11.38 -19.05 -11.80
CA ILE A 327 -11.67 -17.61 -12.04
C ILE A 327 -10.89 -16.74 -11.07
N LYS A 328 -10.82 -17.08 -9.78
CA LYS A 328 -10.08 -16.28 -8.78
C LYS A 328 -8.59 -16.23 -9.10
N ARG A 329 -7.99 -17.36 -9.50
CA ARG A 329 -6.57 -17.41 -9.90
C ARG A 329 -6.32 -16.66 -11.21
N GLY A 330 -7.21 -16.76 -12.18
CA GLY A 330 -7.16 -15.97 -13.41
C GLY A 330 -7.18 -14.46 -13.11
N LEU A 331 -8.05 -14.02 -12.19
CA LEU A 331 -8.10 -12.65 -11.73
C LEU A 331 -6.82 -12.25 -10.96
N ALA A 332 -6.19 -13.14 -10.19
CA ALA A 332 -4.91 -12.87 -9.55
C ALA A 332 -3.80 -12.58 -10.57
N PHE A 333 -3.65 -13.42 -11.58
CA PHE A 333 -2.67 -13.19 -12.65
C PHE A 333 -2.98 -11.94 -13.47
N SER A 334 -4.25 -11.65 -13.71
CA SER A 334 -4.68 -10.39 -14.31
C SER A 334 -4.26 -9.18 -13.44
N THR A 335 -4.33 -9.28 -12.12
CA THR A 335 -3.83 -8.23 -11.22
C THR A 335 -2.32 -8.04 -11.37
N ILE A 336 -1.54 -9.12 -11.35
CA ILE A 336 -0.07 -9.07 -11.54
C ILE A 336 0.26 -8.34 -12.86
N SER A 337 -0.43 -8.70 -13.94
CA SER A 337 -0.24 -8.07 -15.25
C SER A 337 -0.55 -6.57 -15.23
N GLN A 338 -1.66 -6.15 -14.62
CA GLN A 338 -2.07 -4.74 -14.59
C GLN A 338 -1.19 -3.88 -13.67
N ILE A 339 -0.78 -4.40 -12.52
CA ILE A 339 0.18 -3.71 -11.65
C ILE A 339 1.52 -3.54 -12.35
N ALA A 340 1.98 -4.58 -13.04
CA ALA A 340 3.19 -4.51 -13.85
C ALA A 340 3.07 -3.45 -14.96
N TYR A 341 1.90 -3.34 -15.59
CA TYR A 341 1.64 -2.31 -16.61
C TYR A 341 1.76 -0.88 -16.05
N MET A 342 1.30 -0.64 -14.80
CA MET A 342 1.50 0.65 -14.12
C MET A 342 2.98 0.93 -13.88
N LEU A 343 3.75 -0.08 -13.48
CA LEU A 343 5.19 0.08 -13.26
C LEU A 343 5.96 0.29 -14.57
N VAL A 344 5.52 -0.29 -15.69
CA VAL A 344 6.08 0.04 -17.01
C VAL A 344 5.88 1.52 -17.31
N ALA A 345 4.67 2.05 -17.10
CA ALA A 345 4.37 3.45 -17.36
C ALA A 345 5.24 4.40 -16.52
N LEU A 346 5.49 4.06 -15.25
CA LEU A 346 6.43 4.80 -14.39
C LEU A 346 7.88 4.64 -14.86
N GLY A 347 8.28 3.42 -15.23
CA GLY A 347 9.67 3.09 -15.57
C GLY A 347 10.16 3.66 -16.90
N VAL A 348 9.25 3.95 -17.85
CA VAL A 348 9.57 4.62 -19.13
C VAL A 348 9.48 6.13 -19.03
N CYS A 349 9.01 6.67 -17.91
CA CYS A 349 8.88 8.09 -17.69
C CYS A 349 10.22 8.67 -17.21
N PHE A 350 10.70 9.73 -17.82
CA PHE A 350 12.00 10.32 -17.52
C PHE A 350 11.95 11.78 -17.05
N ALA A 351 10.75 12.34 -16.92
CA ALA A 351 10.54 13.68 -16.42
C ALA A 351 9.31 13.77 -15.54
N VAL A 352 9.30 14.72 -14.63
CA VAL A 352 8.17 14.97 -13.70
C VAL A 352 7.14 15.92 -14.34
N ASP A 353 7.54 16.71 -15.33
CA ASP A 353 6.67 17.69 -15.96
C ASP A 353 5.86 17.09 -17.12
N ASN A 354 4.64 17.62 -17.30
CA ASN A 354 3.71 17.15 -18.35
C ASN A 354 4.15 17.51 -19.78
N HIS A 355 5.09 18.43 -19.95
CA HIS A 355 5.54 18.89 -21.26
C HIS A 355 6.67 18.01 -21.83
N HIS A 356 7.44 17.33 -20.96
CA HIS A 356 8.66 16.63 -21.33
C HIS A 356 8.73 15.15 -20.93
N GLY A 357 7.61 14.53 -20.52
CA GLY A 357 7.62 13.09 -20.25
C GLY A 357 6.83 12.65 -19.02
N GLY A 358 6.18 13.54 -18.30
CA GLY A 358 5.33 13.24 -17.15
C GLY A 358 4.07 12.44 -17.47
N LEU A 359 3.75 12.24 -18.76
CA LEU A 359 2.60 11.46 -19.20
C LEU A 359 2.62 10.03 -18.70
N GLY A 360 3.79 9.37 -18.62
CA GLY A 360 3.93 8.02 -18.09
C GLY A 360 3.54 7.94 -16.62
N TYR A 361 3.97 8.91 -15.81
CA TYR A 361 3.58 9.02 -14.42
C TYR A 361 2.06 9.19 -14.27
N MET A 362 1.48 10.13 -15.01
CA MET A 362 0.03 10.38 -15.00
C MET A 362 -0.76 9.15 -15.44
N ALA A 363 -0.33 8.48 -16.50
CA ALA A 363 -0.98 7.27 -17.01
C ALA A 363 -0.94 6.13 -16.00
N GLY A 364 0.21 5.91 -15.35
CA GLY A 364 0.37 4.88 -14.32
C GLY A 364 -0.54 5.10 -13.12
N ILE A 365 -0.61 6.33 -12.61
CA ILE A 365 -1.47 6.69 -11.47
C ILE A 365 -2.95 6.68 -11.85
N PHE A 366 -3.31 7.16 -13.04
CA PHE A 366 -4.68 7.09 -13.52
C PHE A 366 -5.14 5.64 -13.69
N HIS A 367 -4.28 4.79 -14.25
CA HIS A 367 -4.58 3.37 -14.38
C HIS A 367 -4.71 2.68 -13.02
N LEU A 368 -3.93 3.06 -12.01
CA LEU A 368 -4.07 2.60 -10.64
C LEU A 368 -5.47 2.90 -10.10
N PHE A 369 -5.95 4.14 -10.27
CA PHE A 369 -7.28 4.55 -9.83
C PHE A 369 -8.38 3.72 -10.52
N THR A 370 -8.34 3.63 -11.85
CA THR A 370 -9.36 2.88 -12.60
C THR A 370 -9.33 1.39 -12.27
N HIS A 371 -8.14 0.79 -12.18
CA HIS A 371 -7.98 -0.61 -11.78
C HIS A 371 -8.59 -0.89 -10.41
N ALA A 372 -8.34 -0.02 -9.43
CA ALA A 372 -8.88 -0.18 -8.08
C ALA A 372 -10.42 -0.17 -8.06
N MET A 373 -11.05 0.60 -8.93
CA MET A 373 -12.51 0.74 -8.95
C MET A 373 -13.20 -0.47 -9.57
N PHE A 374 -12.72 -1.01 -10.69
CA PHE A 374 -13.41 -2.11 -11.36
C PHE A 374 -12.83 -3.50 -11.04
N LYS A 375 -11.68 -3.61 -10.36
CA LYS A 375 -11.08 -4.88 -9.94
C LYS A 375 -11.69 -5.41 -8.65
#